data_981686812633a47172dc751d320f77dc
#
_entry.id   981686812633a47172dc751d320f77dc
#
_cell.length_a   1.000
_cell.length_b   1.000
_cell.length_c   1.000
_cell.angle_alpha   90.00
_cell.angle_beta   90.00
_cell.angle_gamma   90.00
#
_symmetry.space_group_name_H-M   'P 1'
#
loop_
_entity.id
_entity.type
_entity.pdbx_description
1 polymer ?
#
loop_
_entity_poly.entity_id
_entity_poly.type
_entity_poly.pdbx_seq_one_letter_code
_entity_poly.pdbx_strand_id
1 'polypeptide(L)'
;MSFAPDALGFAPEWDAPVRYIDRTHAWYDALGTDNHYRYAQYADVPFTPLVQPLSACRVALLTTAAPYQPDKGPQGAGAPYNAAAKFYKVYSGDTAHDHDLRVSHVGIDRDHITDDADTWFPLPALRRAAAAGRIGALAPRFHGVPTNRSQRHTLENDCPEVLARCREDGVDAAILVANCPVCHQTSSLTARYLEAHGIATVVMGCAKDIVETCGVPRFVFSDFPLGNAAARPHDPASRDTTLELALALLEHAFAPRTTVQNPLRWAGPPEWKQGVLNPARLSPEELARRRAENARIKAVAQAVRDATLADSARA
;
A
#
# COMPACT_ATOMS: atom_id res chain seq x y z
N MET A 1 -12.67 -26.06 34.99
CA MET A 1 -12.75 -26.41 33.55
C MET A 1 -11.55 -27.30 33.24
N SER A 2 -11.76 -28.56 32.89
CA SER A 2 -10.70 -29.47 32.45
C SER A 2 -10.43 -29.15 30.98
N PHE A 3 -9.29 -28.61 30.68
CA PHE A 3 -8.84 -28.50 29.28
C PHE A 3 -8.50 -29.92 28.79
N ALA A 4 -9.15 -30.37 27.72
CA ALA A 4 -8.69 -31.57 27.04
C ALA A 4 -7.24 -31.32 26.56
N PRO A 5 -6.35 -32.33 26.60
CA PRO A 5 -4.95 -32.17 26.13
C PRO A 5 -4.87 -31.61 24.71
N ASP A 6 -5.86 -31.88 23.87
CA ASP A 6 -5.98 -31.41 22.49
C ASP A 6 -6.45 -29.95 22.35
N ALA A 7 -6.81 -29.29 23.48
CA ALA A 7 -7.21 -27.87 23.50
C ALA A 7 -6.03 -26.91 23.66
N LEU A 8 -4.80 -27.41 23.87
CA LEU A 8 -3.58 -26.64 23.82
C LEU A 8 -3.16 -26.55 22.34
N GLY A 9 -3.70 -25.58 21.61
CA GLY A 9 -3.32 -25.30 20.23
C GLY A 9 -1.93 -24.67 20.18
N PHE A 10 -1.07 -25.15 19.30
CA PHE A 10 0.13 -24.42 18.89
C PHE A 10 -0.25 -23.47 17.77
N ALA A 11 0.37 -22.28 17.74
CA ALA A 11 0.21 -21.39 16.60
C ALA A 11 0.68 -22.09 15.33
N PRO A 12 -0.15 -22.22 14.30
CA PRO A 12 0.27 -22.84 13.05
C PRO A 12 1.39 -22.01 12.41
N GLU A 13 2.28 -22.66 11.66
CA GLU A 13 3.41 -21.97 10.99
C GLU A 13 2.97 -20.83 10.05
N TRP A 14 1.75 -20.89 9.51
CA TRP A 14 1.16 -19.84 8.68
C TRP A 14 0.53 -18.68 9.48
N ASP A 15 0.51 -18.71 10.81
CA ASP A 15 0.10 -17.54 11.62
C ASP A 15 1.18 -16.44 11.59
N ALA A 16 2.42 -16.77 11.25
CA ALA A 16 3.45 -15.77 11.05
C ALA A 16 3.13 -14.90 9.81
N PRO A 17 3.35 -13.58 9.89
CA PRO A 17 3.26 -12.69 8.72
C PRO A 17 4.25 -13.10 7.64
N VAL A 18 3.85 -12.90 6.37
CA VAL A 18 4.75 -13.13 5.24
C VAL A 18 5.94 -12.17 5.31
N ARG A 19 7.16 -12.69 5.17
CA ARG A 19 8.39 -11.90 5.12
C ARG A 19 8.63 -11.42 3.69
N TYR A 20 8.00 -10.32 3.31
CA TYR A 20 8.01 -9.84 1.93
C TYR A 20 9.39 -9.34 1.46
N ILE A 21 10.25 -8.86 2.35
CA ILE A 21 11.64 -8.50 2.01
C ILE A 21 12.35 -9.74 1.48
N ASP A 22 12.34 -10.84 2.24
CA ASP A 22 13.00 -12.10 1.85
C ASP A 22 12.34 -12.71 0.60
N ARG A 23 11.00 -12.69 0.53
CA ARG A 23 10.23 -13.20 -0.62
C ARG A 23 10.53 -12.44 -1.90
N THR A 24 10.61 -11.13 -1.85
CA THR A 24 10.92 -10.33 -3.04
C THR A 24 12.36 -10.53 -3.49
N HIS A 25 13.31 -10.68 -2.59
CA HIS A 25 14.70 -11.00 -2.93
C HIS A 25 14.77 -12.36 -3.64
N ALA A 26 14.25 -13.42 -3.01
CA ALA A 26 14.23 -14.75 -3.60
C ALA A 26 13.52 -14.81 -4.96
N TRP A 27 12.43 -14.04 -5.11
CA TRP A 27 11.70 -13.93 -6.36
C TRP A 27 12.56 -13.30 -7.48
N TYR A 28 13.22 -12.19 -7.20
CA TYR A 28 14.06 -11.51 -8.20
C TYR A 28 15.34 -12.27 -8.51
N ASP A 29 15.94 -12.99 -7.54
CA ASP A 29 17.02 -13.94 -7.77
C ASP A 29 16.61 -15.02 -8.77
N ALA A 30 15.46 -15.64 -8.52
CA ALA A 30 14.93 -16.68 -9.40
C ALA A 30 14.64 -16.14 -10.81
N LEU A 31 14.30 -14.86 -10.96
CA LEU A 31 14.12 -14.18 -12.25
C LEU A 31 15.42 -13.75 -12.91
N GLY A 32 16.58 -14.04 -12.32
CA GLY A 32 17.90 -13.63 -12.85
C GLY A 32 18.15 -12.12 -12.78
N THR A 33 17.74 -11.50 -11.67
CA THR A 33 17.94 -10.06 -11.44
C THR A 33 18.96 -9.87 -10.34
N ASP A 34 20.17 -9.41 -10.70
CA ASP A 34 21.27 -9.23 -9.75
C ASP A 34 21.15 -7.96 -8.90
N ASN A 35 20.36 -6.99 -9.35
CA ASN A 35 20.16 -5.73 -8.65
C ASN A 35 18.83 -5.73 -7.88
N HIS A 36 18.90 -6.19 -6.62
CA HIS A 36 17.76 -6.24 -5.74
C HIS A 36 17.30 -4.84 -5.34
N TYR A 37 15.99 -4.70 -5.14
CA TYR A 37 15.45 -3.51 -4.52
C TYR A 37 15.87 -3.49 -3.04
N ARG A 38 16.55 -2.42 -2.65
CA ARG A 38 16.97 -2.22 -1.26
C ARG A 38 15.85 -1.49 -0.52
N TYR A 39 15.28 -2.13 0.47
CA TYR A 39 14.29 -1.52 1.34
C TYR A 39 14.95 -0.54 2.30
N ALA A 40 14.28 0.60 2.54
CA ALA A 40 14.77 1.62 3.47
C ALA A 40 14.73 1.12 4.91
N GLN A 41 15.71 1.53 5.68
CA GLN A 41 15.78 1.30 7.10
C GLN A 41 16.24 2.59 7.79
N TYR A 42 15.49 3.03 8.80
CA TYR A 42 15.83 4.22 9.56
C TYR A 42 15.79 3.93 11.06
N ALA A 43 16.75 4.49 11.77
CA ALA A 43 16.82 4.38 13.23
C ALA A 43 15.81 5.34 13.90
N ASP A 44 15.73 6.57 13.39
CA ASP A 44 14.76 7.59 13.82
C ASP A 44 13.42 7.43 13.11
N VAL A 45 12.34 7.86 13.74
CA VAL A 45 11.00 7.92 13.13
C VAL A 45 10.35 9.25 13.51
N PRO A 46 10.11 10.14 12.53
CA PRO A 46 9.35 11.36 12.77
C PRO A 46 7.97 11.05 13.33
N PHE A 47 7.48 11.87 14.25
CA PHE A 47 6.17 11.69 14.86
C PHE A 47 5.51 13.04 15.12
N THR A 48 4.37 13.26 14.49
CA THR A 48 3.52 14.43 14.67
C THR A 48 2.24 14.00 15.39
N PRO A 49 2.00 14.43 16.65
CA PRO A 49 0.73 14.21 17.31
C PRO A 49 -0.36 15.09 16.67
N LEU A 50 -1.61 14.64 16.73
CA LEU A 50 -2.73 15.53 16.41
C LEU A 50 -2.81 16.65 17.45
N VAL A 51 -2.94 17.89 16.97
CA VAL A 51 -3.07 19.08 17.84
C VAL A 51 -4.51 19.42 18.18
N GLN A 52 -5.46 18.74 17.53
CA GLN A 52 -6.91 18.88 17.74
C GLN A 52 -7.59 17.52 17.60
N PRO A 53 -8.82 17.36 18.12
CA PRO A 53 -9.56 16.12 17.96
C PRO A 53 -9.75 15.77 16.47
N LEU A 54 -9.72 14.48 16.13
CA LEU A 54 -9.87 14.02 14.75
C LEU A 54 -11.19 14.49 14.11
N SER A 55 -12.24 14.68 14.92
CA SER A 55 -13.53 15.27 14.51
C SER A 55 -13.42 16.75 14.07
N ALA A 56 -12.29 17.38 14.29
CA ALA A 56 -11.98 18.73 13.79
C ALA A 56 -10.92 18.72 12.68
N CYS A 57 -10.28 17.59 12.42
CA CYS A 57 -9.21 17.44 11.44
C CYS A 57 -9.72 17.23 10.02
N ARG A 58 -9.01 17.77 9.05
CA ARG A 58 -9.16 17.41 7.63
C ARG A 58 -8.21 16.26 7.30
N VAL A 59 -8.79 15.14 6.84
CA VAL A 59 -8.06 13.91 6.57
C VAL A 59 -7.95 13.68 5.07
N ALA A 60 -6.73 13.42 4.58
CA ALA A 60 -6.47 13.04 3.19
C ALA A 60 -6.33 11.53 3.03
N LEU A 61 -6.70 11.01 1.85
CA LEU A 61 -6.42 9.66 1.40
C LEU A 61 -5.28 9.69 0.37
N LEU A 62 -4.23 8.91 0.63
CA LEU A 62 -3.14 8.68 -0.30
C LEU A 62 -3.15 7.22 -0.75
N THR A 63 -2.99 7.00 -2.03
CA THR A 63 -3.05 5.66 -2.63
C THR A 63 -1.86 5.41 -3.55
N THR A 64 -1.55 4.14 -3.75
CA THR A 64 -0.60 3.70 -4.78
C THR A 64 -1.30 3.07 -5.99
N ALA A 65 -2.63 3.08 -6.04
CA ALA A 65 -3.40 2.64 -7.19
C ALA A 65 -3.18 3.58 -8.38
N ALA A 66 -3.33 3.05 -9.59
CA ALA A 66 -3.14 3.80 -10.85
C ALA A 66 -4.49 4.20 -11.45
N PRO A 67 -4.63 5.39 -12.03
CA PRO A 67 -5.78 5.71 -12.87
C PRO A 67 -5.89 4.71 -14.01
N TYR A 68 -7.10 4.27 -14.31
CA TYR A 68 -7.36 3.41 -15.46
C TYR A 68 -7.03 4.13 -16.78
N GLN A 69 -6.34 3.44 -17.67
CA GLN A 69 -5.93 3.95 -18.97
C GLN A 69 -6.50 3.03 -20.06
N PRO A 70 -7.63 3.38 -20.71
CA PRO A 70 -8.39 2.47 -21.61
C PRO A 70 -7.54 1.93 -22.76
N ASP A 71 -6.60 2.73 -23.29
CA ASP A 71 -5.80 2.37 -24.46
C ASP A 71 -4.54 1.56 -24.12
N LYS A 72 -4.33 1.21 -22.85
CA LYS A 72 -3.11 0.53 -22.39
C LYS A 72 -3.28 -0.98 -22.15
N GLY A 73 -4.42 -1.56 -22.54
CA GLY A 73 -4.69 -2.99 -22.38
C GLY A 73 -5.13 -3.41 -20.97
N PRO A 74 -5.12 -4.71 -20.64
CA PRO A 74 -5.71 -5.24 -19.40
C PRO A 74 -5.10 -4.62 -18.14
N GLN A 75 -5.96 -4.18 -17.21
CA GLN A 75 -5.60 -3.56 -15.94
C GLN A 75 -6.54 -3.97 -14.79
N GLY A 76 -7.51 -4.86 -15.04
CA GLY A 76 -8.48 -5.32 -14.04
C GLY A 76 -7.87 -6.26 -12.98
N ALA A 77 -8.70 -6.68 -12.05
CA ALA A 77 -8.34 -7.68 -11.05
C ALA A 77 -7.84 -8.97 -11.71
N GLY A 78 -6.78 -9.55 -11.16
CA GLY A 78 -6.17 -10.75 -11.74
C GLY A 78 -5.36 -10.53 -13.02
N ALA A 79 -5.43 -9.35 -13.65
CA ALA A 79 -4.66 -9.06 -14.85
C ALA A 79 -3.14 -9.14 -14.59
N PRO A 80 -2.34 -9.58 -15.56
CA PRO A 80 -0.89 -9.47 -15.50
C PRO A 80 -0.44 -8.03 -15.26
N TYR A 81 0.72 -7.86 -14.63
CA TYR A 81 1.29 -6.53 -14.45
C TYR A 81 1.46 -5.84 -15.81
N ASN A 82 0.86 -4.68 -15.94
CA ASN A 82 0.88 -3.89 -17.16
C ASN A 82 1.78 -2.66 -17.00
N ALA A 83 3.02 -2.78 -17.46
CA ALA A 83 4.01 -1.70 -17.38
C ALA A 83 3.63 -0.48 -18.24
N ALA A 84 2.83 -0.66 -19.30
CA ALA A 84 2.38 0.43 -20.16
C ALA A 84 1.37 1.35 -19.47
N ALA A 85 0.65 0.84 -18.47
CA ALA A 85 -0.32 1.60 -17.68
C ALA A 85 0.26 2.13 -16.35
N LYS A 86 1.58 1.99 -16.13
CA LYS A 86 2.22 2.51 -14.92
C LYS A 86 2.28 4.05 -14.96
N PHE A 87 1.93 4.68 -13.84
CA PHE A 87 2.14 6.12 -13.65
C PHE A 87 3.46 6.40 -12.95
N TYR A 88 4.06 7.56 -13.24
CA TYR A 88 5.37 7.97 -12.75
C TYR A 88 5.38 9.34 -12.07
N LYS A 89 4.26 10.04 -12.03
CA LYS A 89 4.08 11.35 -11.38
C LYS A 89 2.95 11.27 -10.37
N VAL A 90 3.03 12.09 -9.33
CA VAL A 90 1.93 12.28 -8.40
C VAL A 90 0.70 12.81 -9.16
N TYR A 91 -0.46 12.21 -8.89
CA TYR A 91 -1.74 12.67 -9.43
C TYR A 91 -2.73 12.93 -8.30
N SER A 92 -3.81 13.62 -8.61
CA SER A 92 -4.90 13.86 -7.67
C SER A 92 -6.23 13.61 -8.35
N GLY A 93 -7.22 13.21 -7.56
CA GLY A 93 -8.62 13.16 -7.95
C GLY A 93 -9.48 13.79 -6.85
N ASP A 94 -10.65 14.31 -7.20
CA ASP A 94 -11.57 14.83 -6.20
C ASP A 94 -12.13 13.72 -5.31
N THR A 95 -12.50 14.04 -4.09
CA THR A 95 -13.05 13.05 -3.15
C THR A 95 -14.59 12.99 -3.16
N ALA A 96 -15.26 13.81 -3.97
CA ALA A 96 -16.70 13.82 -4.07
C ALA A 96 -17.25 12.73 -5.00
N HIS A 97 -16.47 12.31 -6.00
CA HIS A 97 -16.88 11.34 -7.02
C HIS A 97 -16.11 10.02 -6.87
N ASP A 98 -16.63 8.96 -7.50
CA ASP A 98 -15.94 7.68 -7.61
C ASP A 98 -14.94 7.72 -8.77
N HIS A 99 -13.85 6.98 -8.63
CA HIS A 99 -12.75 6.98 -9.57
C HIS A 99 -12.48 5.57 -10.09
N ASP A 100 -12.19 5.45 -11.37
CA ASP A 100 -11.76 4.21 -11.98
C ASP A 100 -10.24 4.04 -11.81
N LEU A 101 -9.86 3.45 -10.67
CA LEU A 101 -8.47 3.12 -10.34
C LEU A 101 -8.20 1.62 -10.51
N ARG A 102 -6.92 1.26 -10.63
CA ARG A 102 -6.47 -0.12 -10.80
C ARG A 102 -5.26 -0.44 -9.95
N VAL A 103 -5.17 -1.69 -9.51
CA VAL A 103 -4.06 -2.21 -8.72
C VAL A 103 -3.40 -3.36 -9.49
N SER A 104 -2.78 -3.03 -10.61
CA SER A 104 -2.01 -3.99 -11.42
C SER A 104 -0.52 -3.77 -11.21
N HIS A 105 0.01 -4.20 -10.07
CA HIS A 105 1.39 -3.97 -9.67
C HIS A 105 2.22 -5.25 -9.66
N VAL A 106 3.54 -5.12 -9.77
CA VAL A 106 4.46 -6.26 -9.58
C VAL A 106 4.37 -6.74 -8.12
N GLY A 107 4.21 -8.04 -7.96
CA GLY A 107 4.17 -8.67 -6.63
C GLY A 107 2.85 -8.56 -5.90
N ILE A 108 1.79 -8.01 -6.52
CA ILE A 108 0.45 -8.12 -5.96
C ILE A 108 -0.04 -9.56 -6.06
N ASP A 109 -0.84 -9.96 -5.10
CA ASP A 109 -1.47 -11.29 -5.12
C ASP A 109 -2.66 -11.27 -6.08
N ARG A 110 -2.43 -11.74 -7.31
CA ARG A 110 -3.43 -11.73 -8.39
C ARG A 110 -4.59 -12.68 -8.16
N ASP A 111 -4.38 -13.71 -7.36
CA ASP A 111 -5.38 -14.76 -7.11
C ASP A 111 -6.42 -14.31 -6.07
N HIS A 112 -6.05 -13.32 -5.24
CA HIS A 112 -6.89 -12.83 -4.13
C HIS A 112 -7.28 -11.36 -4.27
N ILE A 113 -6.77 -10.64 -5.28
CA ILE A 113 -7.25 -9.28 -5.60
C ILE A 113 -8.57 -9.37 -6.35
N THR A 114 -9.51 -8.50 -6.01
CA THR A 114 -10.83 -8.46 -6.62
C THR A 114 -11.13 -7.08 -7.22
N ASP A 115 -12.26 -6.96 -7.91
CA ASP A 115 -12.76 -5.69 -8.43
C ASP A 115 -13.37 -4.79 -7.33
N ASP A 116 -13.41 -5.26 -6.07
CA ASP A 116 -13.83 -4.45 -4.93
C ASP A 116 -12.75 -3.43 -4.54
N ALA A 117 -12.87 -2.23 -5.08
CA ALA A 117 -11.91 -1.15 -4.86
C ALA A 117 -11.77 -0.74 -3.39
N ASP A 118 -12.79 -0.98 -2.57
CA ASP A 118 -12.77 -0.64 -1.14
C ASP A 118 -11.70 -1.41 -0.34
N THR A 119 -11.21 -2.54 -0.88
CA THR A 119 -10.14 -3.33 -0.24
C THR A 119 -8.78 -2.61 -0.29
N TRP A 120 -8.59 -1.67 -1.19
CA TRP A 120 -7.33 -0.95 -1.42
C TRP A 120 -7.49 0.55 -1.66
N PHE A 121 -8.71 1.07 -1.76
CA PHE A 121 -9.03 2.50 -1.92
C PHE A 121 -10.32 2.84 -1.16
N PRO A 122 -10.29 2.94 0.19
CA PRO A 122 -11.47 3.04 1.04
C PRO A 122 -12.09 4.44 1.04
N LEU A 123 -12.19 5.10 -0.11
CA LEU A 123 -12.77 6.44 -0.24
C LEU A 123 -14.24 6.50 0.19
N PRO A 124 -15.12 5.55 -0.19
CA PRO A 124 -16.50 5.56 0.27
C PRO A 124 -16.63 5.44 1.80
N ALA A 125 -15.75 4.66 2.45
CA ALA A 125 -15.74 4.55 3.91
C ALA A 125 -15.31 5.87 4.58
N LEU A 126 -14.32 6.56 4.03
CA LEU A 126 -13.89 7.87 4.52
C LEU A 126 -14.97 8.95 4.35
N ARG A 127 -15.72 8.93 3.25
CA ARG A 127 -16.90 9.80 3.07
C ARG A 127 -17.94 9.57 4.16
N ARG A 128 -18.22 8.30 4.49
CA ARG A 128 -19.14 7.96 5.59
C ARG A 128 -18.61 8.43 6.95
N ALA A 129 -17.31 8.27 7.21
CA ALA A 129 -16.69 8.74 8.44
C ALA A 129 -16.79 10.27 8.58
N ALA A 130 -16.61 11.03 7.50
CA ALA A 130 -16.81 12.46 7.49
C ALA A 130 -18.29 12.85 7.71
N ALA A 131 -19.21 12.18 7.03
CA ALA A 131 -20.65 12.41 7.20
C ALA A 131 -21.14 12.09 8.63
N ALA A 132 -20.53 11.11 9.28
CA ALA A 132 -20.81 10.74 10.67
C ALA A 132 -20.09 11.64 11.71
N GLY A 133 -19.27 12.62 11.28
CA GLY A 133 -18.49 13.47 12.18
C GLY A 133 -17.32 12.75 12.87
N ARG A 134 -16.95 11.57 12.43
CA ARG A 134 -15.80 10.81 12.96
C ARG A 134 -14.46 11.50 12.61
N ILE A 135 -14.42 12.18 11.48
CA ILE A 135 -13.40 13.14 11.06
C ILE A 135 -14.04 14.49 10.76
N GLY A 136 -13.30 15.58 10.92
CA GLY A 136 -13.83 16.93 10.69
C GLY A 136 -14.21 17.17 9.23
N ALA A 137 -13.37 16.74 8.32
CA ALA A 137 -13.64 16.76 6.87
C ALA A 137 -12.74 15.77 6.14
N LEU A 138 -13.20 15.28 5.01
CA LEU A 138 -12.33 14.68 4.01
C LEU A 138 -11.66 15.78 3.18
N ALA A 139 -10.38 15.65 2.86
CA ALA A 139 -9.70 16.60 1.97
C ALA A 139 -10.41 16.65 0.60
N PRO A 140 -10.42 17.78 -0.11
CA PRO A 140 -11.13 17.90 -1.38
C PRO A 140 -10.53 16.99 -2.46
N ARG A 141 -9.25 16.63 -2.32
CA ARG A 141 -8.56 15.72 -3.24
C ARG A 141 -7.94 14.55 -2.49
N PHE A 142 -7.92 13.38 -3.12
CA PHE A 142 -6.99 12.31 -2.77
C PHE A 142 -5.75 12.40 -3.68
N HIS A 143 -4.65 11.78 -3.27
CA HIS A 143 -3.41 11.81 -4.05
C HIS A 143 -2.89 10.40 -4.33
N GLY A 144 -2.49 10.16 -5.58
CA GLY A 144 -1.80 8.96 -5.99
C GLY A 144 -0.29 9.14 -5.99
N VAL A 145 0.42 8.26 -5.28
CA VAL A 145 1.88 8.32 -5.14
C VAL A 145 2.51 7.22 -6.00
N PRO A 146 3.39 7.58 -6.97
CA PRO A 146 3.97 6.59 -7.88
C PRO A 146 5.00 5.70 -7.19
N THR A 147 5.06 4.43 -7.62
CA THR A 147 6.07 3.48 -7.14
C THR A 147 7.29 3.46 -8.06
N ASN A 148 8.13 4.45 -7.93
CA ASN A 148 9.27 4.67 -8.84
C ASN A 148 10.47 3.73 -8.61
N ARG A 149 10.44 2.88 -7.56
CA ARG A 149 11.52 1.96 -7.18
C ARG A 149 12.87 2.65 -6.93
N SER A 150 12.81 3.92 -6.55
CA SER A 150 13.96 4.74 -6.18
C SER A 150 13.61 5.54 -4.95
N GLN A 151 14.26 5.24 -3.83
CA GLN A 151 14.05 5.97 -2.58
C GLN A 151 14.37 7.45 -2.75
N ARG A 152 15.49 7.74 -3.43
CA ARG A 152 15.90 9.12 -3.69
C ARG A 152 14.84 9.87 -4.50
N HIS A 153 14.35 9.29 -5.60
CA HIS A 153 13.30 9.95 -6.40
C HIS A 153 12.03 10.19 -5.59
N THR A 154 11.60 9.21 -4.79
CA THR A 154 10.43 9.35 -3.92
C THR A 154 10.62 10.50 -2.92
N LEU A 155 11.79 10.60 -2.28
CA LEU A 155 12.06 11.62 -1.27
C LEU A 155 12.31 13.01 -1.86
N GLU A 156 12.99 13.11 -3.00
CA GLU A 156 13.39 14.38 -3.61
C GLU A 156 12.32 14.98 -4.55
N ASN A 157 11.40 14.17 -5.06
CA ASN A 157 10.39 14.61 -6.03
C ASN A 157 8.96 14.31 -5.60
N ASP A 158 8.61 13.03 -5.37
CA ASP A 158 7.22 12.64 -5.10
C ASP A 158 6.72 13.18 -3.75
N CYS A 159 7.52 13.06 -2.70
CA CYS A 159 7.13 13.50 -1.35
C CYS A 159 6.95 15.03 -1.23
N PRO A 160 7.85 15.88 -1.77
CA PRO A 160 7.62 17.33 -1.80
C PRO A 160 6.34 17.73 -2.54
N GLU A 161 6.05 17.09 -3.66
CA GLU A 161 4.84 17.32 -4.44
C GLU A 161 3.57 16.93 -3.64
N VAL A 162 3.58 15.77 -3.01
CA VAL A 162 2.48 15.33 -2.13
C VAL A 162 2.28 16.31 -0.97
N LEU A 163 3.37 16.74 -0.32
CA LEU A 163 3.31 17.70 0.79
C LEU A 163 2.70 19.03 0.34
N ALA A 164 3.13 19.55 -0.82
CA ALA A 164 2.60 20.79 -1.36
C ALA A 164 1.07 20.71 -1.56
N ARG A 165 0.60 19.63 -2.20
CA ARG A 165 -0.83 19.39 -2.41
C ARG A 165 -1.60 19.20 -1.10
N CYS A 166 -1.07 18.48 -0.14
CA CYS A 166 -1.69 18.33 1.18
C CYS A 166 -1.82 19.69 1.91
N ARG A 167 -0.81 20.55 1.80
CA ARG A 167 -0.85 21.90 2.38
C ARG A 167 -1.88 22.80 1.69
N GLU A 168 -1.94 22.77 0.35
CA GLU A 168 -2.98 23.47 -0.42
C GLU A 168 -4.39 23.04 0.01
N ASP A 169 -4.58 21.75 0.28
CA ASP A 169 -5.87 21.19 0.72
C ASP A 169 -6.14 21.41 2.22
N GLY A 170 -5.18 21.95 2.98
CA GLY A 170 -5.29 22.20 4.41
C GLY A 170 -5.39 20.89 5.22
N VAL A 171 -4.60 19.88 4.88
CA VAL A 171 -4.62 18.55 5.50
C VAL A 171 -3.94 18.56 6.86
N ASP A 172 -4.62 18.05 7.88
CA ASP A 172 -4.09 17.85 9.23
C ASP A 172 -3.54 16.43 9.42
N ALA A 173 -4.18 15.45 8.79
CA ALA A 173 -3.77 14.05 8.87
C ALA A 173 -3.96 13.32 7.54
N ALA A 174 -3.18 12.26 7.30
CA ALA A 174 -3.26 11.47 6.08
C ALA A 174 -3.27 9.96 6.35
N ILE A 175 -4.12 9.25 5.61
CA ILE A 175 -4.17 7.79 5.56
C ILE A 175 -3.52 7.35 4.25
N LEU A 176 -2.50 6.48 4.33
CA LEU A 176 -1.77 5.97 3.19
C LEU A 176 -2.05 4.49 3.01
N VAL A 177 -2.60 4.08 1.86
CA VAL A 177 -2.92 2.67 1.58
C VAL A 177 -1.91 2.08 0.61
N ALA A 178 -1.21 1.04 1.07
CA ALA A 178 -0.14 0.38 0.35
C ALA A 178 -0.62 -0.94 -0.28
N ASN A 179 -0.34 -1.17 -1.57
CA ASN A 179 -0.86 -2.32 -2.31
C ASN A 179 0.18 -3.42 -2.57
N CYS A 180 1.32 -3.11 -3.18
CA CYS A 180 2.38 -4.07 -3.51
C CYS A 180 3.60 -3.91 -2.58
N PRO A 181 4.62 -4.79 -2.59
CA PRO A 181 5.78 -4.62 -1.72
C PRO A 181 6.46 -3.26 -1.84
N VAL A 182 6.74 -2.80 -3.06
CA VAL A 182 7.33 -1.46 -3.30
C VAL A 182 6.37 -0.34 -2.92
N CYS A 183 5.05 -0.56 -3.02
CA CYS A 183 4.04 0.39 -2.55
C CYS A 183 4.16 0.63 -1.05
N HIS A 184 4.40 -0.42 -0.25
CA HIS A 184 4.62 -0.30 1.19
C HIS A 184 5.85 0.55 1.50
N GLN A 185 6.93 0.37 0.75
CA GLN A 185 8.11 1.24 0.84
C GLN A 185 7.77 2.69 0.51
N THR A 186 7.10 2.94 -0.61
CA THR A 186 6.73 4.30 -1.05
C THR A 186 5.83 4.98 -0.03
N SER A 187 4.77 4.29 0.42
CA SER A 187 3.86 4.82 1.45
C SER A 187 4.59 5.09 2.77
N SER A 188 5.53 4.23 3.18
CA SER A 188 6.32 4.44 4.38
C SER A 188 7.23 5.66 4.28
N LEU A 189 7.91 5.86 3.16
CA LEU A 189 8.75 7.05 2.92
C LEU A 189 7.90 8.32 2.90
N THR A 190 6.74 8.29 2.22
CA THR A 190 5.81 9.42 2.17
C THR A 190 5.25 9.75 3.54
N ALA A 191 4.85 8.75 4.33
CA ALA A 191 4.37 8.95 5.69
C ALA A 191 5.44 9.63 6.56
N ARG A 192 6.68 9.11 6.55
CA ARG A 192 7.81 9.73 7.27
C ARG A 192 8.04 11.19 6.85
N TYR A 193 7.97 11.45 5.54
CA TYR A 193 8.18 12.80 5.01
C TYR A 193 7.09 13.77 5.48
N LEU A 194 5.82 13.37 5.40
CA LEU A 194 4.69 14.18 5.87
C LEU A 194 4.76 14.45 7.37
N GLU A 195 5.10 13.44 8.18
CA GLU A 195 5.28 13.58 9.63
C GLU A 195 6.41 14.56 9.99
N ALA A 196 7.54 14.50 9.29
CA ALA A 196 8.63 15.45 9.47
C ALA A 196 8.24 16.89 9.11
N HIS A 197 7.12 17.08 8.43
CA HIS A 197 6.59 18.39 8.00
C HIS A 197 5.26 18.76 8.66
N GLY A 198 4.89 18.08 9.75
CA GLY A 198 3.77 18.46 10.61
C GLY A 198 2.41 17.89 10.22
N ILE A 199 2.34 16.91 9.33
CA ILE A 199 1.09 16.21 8.98
C ILE A 199 1.12 14.82 9.63
N ALA A 200 0.16 14.53 10.52
CA ALA A 200 0.04 13.22 11.16
C ALA A 200 -0.35 12.14 10.13
N THR A 201 0.26 10.94 10.23
CA THR A 201 0.01 9.89 9.24
C THR A 201 -0.26 8.52 9.86
N VAL A 202 -1.01 7.69 9.12
CA VAL A 202 -1.13 6.25 9.37
C VAL A 202 -1.00 5.51 8.06
N VAL A 203 -0.19 4.46 8.04
CA VAL A 203 -0.07 3.53 6.91
C VAL A 203 -1.01 2.35 7.14
N MET A 204 -1.76 1.95 6.12
CA MET A 204 -2.52 0.70 6.06
C MET A 204 -1.83 -0.23 5.07
N GLY A 205 -1.53 -1.47 5.47
CA GLY A 205 -0.76 -2.37 4.62
C GLY A 205 -0.75 -3.82 5.08
N CYS A 206 -0.23 -4.70 4.20
CA CYS A 206 -0.13 -6.15 4.41
C CYS A 206 1.32 -6.64 4.53
N ALA A 207 2.33 -5.82 4.20
CA ALA A 207 3.74 -6.19 4.27
C ALA A 207 4.39 -5.62 5.54
N LYS A 208 4.20 -6.33 6.66
CA LYS A 208 4.62 -5.90 7.99
C LYS A 208 6.11 -5.58 8.05
N ASP A 209 6.94 -6.50 7.58
CA ASP A 209 8.39 -6.38 7.63
C ASP A 209 8.91 -5.15 6.85
N ILE A 210 8.33 -4.83 5.70
CA ILE A 210 8.73 -3.66 4.91
C ILE A 210 8.43 -2.36 5.66
N VAL A 211 7.21 -2.22 6.19
CA VAL A 211 6.77 -0.99 6.87
C VAL A 211 7.53 -0.78 8.17
N GLU A 212 7.67 -1.83 9.00
CA GLU A 212 8.38 -1.75 10.27
C GLU A 212 9.89 -1.54 10.10
N THR A 213 10.50 -2.14 9.07
CA THR A 213 11.91 -1.91 8.73
C THR A 213 12.14 -0.46 8.30
N CYS A 214 11.28 0.09 7.46
CA CYS A 214 11.36 1.51 7.10
C CYS A 214 11.18 2.40 8.32
N GLY A 215 10.30 2.02 9.24
CA GLY A 215 9.99 2.76 10.45
C GLY A 215 9.01 3.91 10.17
N VAL A 216 7.74 3.68 10.44
CA VAL A 216 6.66 4.67 10.32
C VAL A 216 6.10 5.03 11.69
N PRO A 217 5.45 6.20 11.84
CA PRO A 217 4.84 6.57 13.11
C PRO A 217 3.70 5.63 13.50
N ARG A 218 2.78 5.36 12.60
CA ARG A 218 1.56 4.58 12.86
C ARG A 218 1.30 3.61 11.71
N PHE A 219 0.97 2.36 12.05
CA PHE A 219 0.74 1.31 11.07
C PHE A 219 -0.43 0.41 11.47
N VAL A 220 -1.41 0.27 10.59
CA VAL A 220 -2.43 -0.80 10.65
C VAL A 220 -1.96 -1.93 9.77
N PHE A 221 -1.60 -3.05 10.38
CA PHE A 221 -1.21 -4.27 9.69
C PHE A 221 -2.41 -5.18 9.52
N SER A 222 -2.82 -5.43 8.27
CA SER A 222 -3.78 -6.47 7.91
C SER A 222 -3.03 -7.70 7.36
N ASP A 223 -3.10 -8.84 8.04
CA ASP A 223 -2.49 -10.10 7.60
C ASP A 223 -3.33 -10.73 6.48
N PHE A 224 -3.45 -10.00 5.39
CA PHE A 224 -4.22 -10.32 4.19
C PHE A 224 -3.31 -10.40 2.97
N PRO A 225 -3.75 -11.06 1.89
CA PRO A 225 -3.04 -11.02 0.61
C PRO A 225 -2.83 -9.58 0.12
N LEU A 226 -1.67 -9.32 -0.47
CA LEU A 226 -1.32 -7.98 -0.99
C LEU A 226 -2.38 -7.45 -1.96
N GLY A 227 -2.79 -6.22 -1.74
CA GLY A 227 -3.89 -5.57 -2.47
C GLY A 227 -5.19 -5.51 -1.69
N ASN A 228 -5.22 -6.02 -0.45
CA ASN A 228 -6.41 -6.01 0.41
C ASN A 228 -6.13 -5.32 1.75
N ALA A 229 -5.34 -4.24 1.74
CA ALA A 229 -4.88 -3.59 2.97
C ALA A 229 -6.00 -2.95 3.80
N ALA A 230 -7.09 -2.52 3.17
CA ALA A 230 -8.16 -1.75 3.80
C ALA A 230 -9.40 -2.59 4.15
N ALA A 231 -9.57 -3.78 3.57
CA ALA A 231 -10.72 -4.64 3.85
C ALA A 231 -10.54 -6.06 3.29
N ARG A 232 -11.42 -6.97 3.70
CA ARG A 232 -11.71 -8.19 2.95
C ARG A 232 -12.68 -7.88 1.80
N PRO A 233 -12.56 -8.52 0.65
CA PRO A 233 -13.47 -8.27 -0.48
C PRO A 233 -14.93 -8.53 -0.11
N HIS A 234 -15.82 -7.66 -0.58
CA HIS A 234 -17.28 -7.78 -0.40
C HIS A 234 -17.74 -7.88 1.07
N ASP A 235 -16.91 -7.37 2.00
CA ASP A 235 -17.18 -7.36 3.43
C ASP A 235 -17.17 -5.91 3.97
N PRO A 236 -18.31 -5.22 3.93
CA PRO A 236 -18.42 -3.85 4.44
C PRO A 236 -18.02 -3.69 5.91
N ALA A 237 -18.30 -4.70 6.74
CA ALA A 237 -17.96 -4.66 8.16
C ALA A 237 -16.44 -4.69 8.37
N SER A 238 -15.70 -5.48 7.57
CA SER A 238 -14.25 -5.51 7.63
C SER A 238 -13.64 -4.16 7.23
N ARG A 239 -14.21 -3.48 6.27
CA ARG A 239 -13.81 -2.16 5.80
C ARG A 239 -13.94 -1.11 6.89
N ASP A 240 -15.11 -1.05 7.51
CA ASP A 240 -15.39 -0.09 8.57
C ASP A 240 -14.52 -0.37 9.81
N THR A 241 -14.31 -1.64 10.17
CA THR A 241 -13.39 -2.04 11.25
C THR A 241 -11.95 -1.62 10.95
N THR A 242 -11.45 -1.88 9.74
CA THR A 242 -10.05 -1.57 9.39
C THR A 242 -9.82 -0.06 9.31
N LEU A 243 -10.78 0.70 8.79
CA LEU A 243 -10.70 2.16 8.79
C LEU A 243 -10.71 2.71 10.21
N GLU A 244 -11.60 2.22 11.09
CA GLU A 244 -11.65 2.70 12.48
C GLU A 244 -10.34 2.44 13.23
N LEU A 245 -9.66 1.31 12.99
CA LEU A 245 -8.31 1.09 13.54
C LEU A 245 -7.30 2.16 13.09
N ALA A 246 -7.36 2.60 11.84
CA ALA A 246 -6.49 3.65 11.33
C ALA A 246 -6.81 5.01 11.97
N LEU A 247 -8.10 5.34 12.09
CA LEU A 247 -8.54 6.58 12.73
C LEU A 247 -8.19 6.60 14.24
N ALA A 248 -8.41 5.49 14.93
CA ALA A 248 -8.05 5.35 16.34
C ALA A 248 -6.53 5.47 16.56
N LEU A 249 -5.71 4.93 15.65
CA LEU A 249 -4.25 5.09 15.71
C LEU A 249 -3.80 6.54 15.51
N LEU A 250 -4.46 7.31 14.65
CA LEU A 250 -4.17 8.74 14.50
C LEU A 250 -4.43 9.49 15.81
N GLU A 251 -5.49 9.13 16.55
CA GLU A 251 -5.87 9.81 17.80
C GLU A 251 -5.03 9.37 19.01
N HIS A 252 -4.75 8.07 19.13
CA HIS A 252 -4.31 7.50 20.41
C HIS A 252 -2.84 7.04 20.41
N ALA A 253 -2.17 6.96 19.26
CA ALA A 253 -0.75 6.64 19.28
C ALA A 253 0.04 7.79 19.93
N PHE A 254 0.76 7.48 21.00
CA PHE A 254 1.57 8.43 21.76
C PHE A 254 3.06 8.37 21.45
N ALA A 255 3.48 7.42 20.60
CA ALA A 255 4.87 7.23 20.21
C ALA A 255 4.96 6.73 18.76
N PRO A 256 6.09 6.99 18.07
CA PRO A 256 6.33 6.39 16.76
C PRO A 256 6.52 4.86 16.86
N ARG A 257 6.49 4.20 15.69
CA ARG A 257 6.56 2.73 15.55
C ARG A 257 5.39 2.00 16.22
N THR A 258 4.24 2.65 16.33
CA THR A 258 3.02 2.01 16.84
C THR A 258 2.38 1.20 15.71
N THR A 259 2.44 -0.12 15.82
CA THR A 259 1.74 -1.06 14.93
C THR A 259 0.53 -1.66 15.65
N VAL A 260 -0.64 -1.57 15.02
CA VAL A 260 -1.83 -2.31 15.43
C VAL A 260 -2.12 -3.39 14.39
N GLN A 261 -2.19 -4.64 14.83
CA GLN A 261 -2.62 -5.73 13.98
C GLN A 261 -4.14 -5.74 13.90
N ASN A 262 -4.65 -5.71 12.66
CA ASN A 262 -6.07 -5.93 12.41
C ASN A 262 -6.50 -7.29 12.99
N PRO A 263 -7.49 -7.34 13.88
CA PRO A 263 -7.93 -8.59 14.50
C PRO A 263 -8.66 -9.52 13.52
N LEU A 264 -9.07 -9.00 12.37
CA LEU A 264 -9.75 -9.79 11.36
C LEU A 264 -8.78 -10.75 10.67
N ARG A 265 -9.22 -11.97 10.42
CA ARG A 265 -8.48 -12.96 9.64
C ARG A 265 -8.96 -12.96 8.20
N TRP A 266 -8.07 -13.30 7.26
CA TRP A 266 -8.47 -13.55 5.88
C TRP A 266 -9.49 -14.70 5.81
N ALA A 267 -10.53 -14.55 5.00
CA ALA A 267 -11.62 -15.54 4.93
C ALA A 267 -11.25 -16.81 4.17
N GLY A 268 -10.18 -16.77 3.36
CA GLY A 268 -9.71 -17.95 2.60
C GLY A 268 -8.71 -18.81 3.37
N PRO A 269 -8.28 -19.93 2.76
CA PRO A 269 -7.28 -20.83 3.35
C PRO A 269 -5.96 -20.08 3.62
N PRO A 270 -5.27 -20.35 4.75
CA PRO A 270 -4.04 -19.63 5.11
C PRO A 270 -2.84 -19.98 4.22
N GLU A 271 -2.95 -21.02 3.42
CA GLU A 271 -1.91 -21.54 2.52
C GLU A 271 -1.49 -20.53 1.44
N TRP A 272 -2.29 -19.46 1.19
CA TRP A 272 -1.91 -18.37 0.30
C TRP A 272 -0.55 -17.77 0.67
N LYS A 273 -0.21 -17.74 1.97
CA LYS A 273 1.07 -17.23 2.46
C LYS A 273 2.27 -18.03 1.94
N GLN A 274 2.08 -19.31 1.65
CA GLN A 274 3.13 -20.15 1.12
C GLN A 274 3.36 -19.95 -0.38
N GLY A 275 2.32 -19.53 -1.12
CA GLY A 275 2.37 -19.34 -2.58
C GLY A 275 2.91 -17.98 -3.01
N VAL A 276 2.63 -16.93 -2.23
CA VAL A 276 2.94 -15.54 -2.62
C VAL A 276 4.44 -15.31 -2.79
N LEU A 277 4.85 -14.86 -3.99
CA LEU A 277 6.23 -14.57 -4.35
C LEU A 277 7.22 -15.70 -3.95
N ASN A 278 6.80 -16.93 -4.09
CA ASN A 278 7.60 -18.10 -3.71
C ASN A 278 8.08 -18.86 -4.95
N PRO A 279 9.34 -18.65 -5.40
CA PRO A 279 9.85 -19.31 -6.59
C PRO A 279 10.02 -20.82 -6.42
N ALA A 280 10.12 -21.35 -5.19
CA ALA A 280 10.22 -22.77 -4.92
C ALA A 280 8.92 -23.56 -5.25
N ARG A 281 7.82 -22.83 -5.45
CA ARG A 281 6.52 -23.40 -5.86
C ARG A 281 6.31 -23.41 -7.38
N LEU A 282 7.24 -22.87 -8.16
CA LEU A 282 7.14 -22.80 -9.60
C LEU A 282 7.83 -24.01 -10.26
N SER A 283 7.21 -24.53 -11.32
CA SER A 283 7.91 -25.48 -12.20
C SER A 283 9.04 -24.79 -12.98
N PRO A 284 10.03 -25.54 -13.51
CA PRO A 284 11.06 -24.96 -14.37
C PRO A 284 10.49 -24.21 -15.58
N GLU A 285 9.41 -24.70 -16.18
CA GLU A 285 8.72 -24.10 -17.32
C GLU A 285 8.05 -22.78 -16.93
N GLU A 286 7.35 -22.77 -15.79
CA GLU A 286 6.72 -21.56 -15.26
C GLU A 286 7.77 -20.49 -14.93
N LEU A 287 8.89 -20.88 -14.32
CA LEU A 287 9.99 -19.97 -14.02
C LEU A 287 10.60 -19.39 -15.30
N ALA A 288 10.81 -20.19 -16.34
CA ALA A 288 11.29 -19.72 -17.64
C ALA A 288 10.32 -18.69 -18.26
N ARG A 289 9.00 -18.96 -18.19
CA ARG A 289 7.95 -18.06 -18.64
C ARG A 289 8.00 -16.72 -17.87
N ARG A 290 8.14 -16.77 -16.54
CA ARG A 290 8.24 -15.56 -15.69
C ARG A 290 9.51 -14.74 -15.98
N ARG A 291 10.63 -15.39 -16.30
CA ARG A 291 11.85 -14.69 -16.70
C ARG A 291 11.65 -13.93 -18.01
N ALA A 292 11.05 -14.54 -19.02
CA ALA A 292 10.75 -13.91 -20.30
C ALA A 292 9.77 -12.74 -20.13
N GLU A 293 8.72 -12.93 -19.33
CA GLU A 293 7.75 -11.88 -18.98
C GLU A 293 8.45 -10.68 -18.29
N ASN A 294 9.31 -10.94 -17.30
CA ASN A 294 10.06 -9.91 -16.58
C ASN A 294 10.97 -9.08 -17.51
N ALA A 295 11.66 -9.72 -18.45
CA ALA A 295 12.49 -9.01 -19.43
C ALA A 295 11.65 -8.07 -20.31
N ARG A 296 10.49 -8.53 -20.80
CA ARG A 296 9.55 -7.72 -21.57
C ARG A 296 9.00 -6.55 -20.77
N ILE A 297 8.59 -6.79 -19.52
CA ILE A 297 8.08 -5.77 -18.60
C ILE A 297 9.13 -4.66 -18.38
N LYS A 298 10.40 -5.03 -18.16
CA LYS A 298 11.51 -4.06 -17.98
C LYS A 298 11.66 -3.14 -19.19
N ALA A 299 11.63 -3.70 -20.40
CA ALA A 299 11.76 -2.93 -21.63
C ALA A 299 10.59 -1.92 -21.80
N VAL A 300 9.36 -2.37 -21.61
CA VAL A 300 8.17 -1.49 -21.66
C VAL A 300 8.22 -0.41 -20.59
N ALA A 301 8.55 -0.77 -19.34
CA ALA A 301 8.65 0.18 -18.25
C ALA A 301 9.69 1.27 -18.50
N GLN A 302 10.84 0.91 -19.09
CA GLN A 302 11.88 1.87 -19.45
C GLN A 302 11.38 2.84 -20.53
N ALA A 303 10.75 2.35 -21.59
CA ALA A 303 10.21 3.19 -22.66
C ALA A 303 9.16 4.20 -22.15
N VAL A 304 8.24 3.75 -21.30
CA VAL A 304 7.21 4.63 -20.72
C VAL A 304 7.82 5.69 -19.80
N ARG A 305 8.82 5.30 -19.00
CA ARG A 305 9.54 6.23 -18.12
C ARG A 305 10.27 7.31 -18.93
N ASP A 306 10.99 6.91 -19.98
CA ASP A 306 11.77 7.83 -20.80
C ASP A 306 10.85 8.83 -21.53
N ALA A 307 9.70 8.38 -22.04
CA ALA A 307 8.68 9.26 -22.61
C ALA A 307 8.14 10.26 -21.58
N THR A 308 7.81 9.80 -20.36
CA THR A 308 7.29 10.67 -19.29
C THR A 308 8.29 11.74 -18.86
N LEU A 309 9.58 11.39 -18.79
CA LEU A 309 10.65 12.34 -18.44
C LEU A 309 10.92 13.34 -19.57
N ALA A 310 10.86 12.91 -20.84
CA ALA A 310 11.01 13.80 -21.99
C ALA A 310 9.91 14.85 -22.05
N ASP A 311 8.66 14.47 -21.76
CA ASP A 311 7.52 15.42 -21.72
C ASP A 311 7.65 16.42 -20.57
N SER A 312 8.28 16.01 -19.45
CA SER A 312 8.50 16.91 -18.31
C SER A 312 9.60 17.95 -18.56
N ALA A 313 10.54 17.66 -19.46
CA ALA A 313 11.60 18.60 -19.84
C ALA A 313 11.12 19.64 -20.88
N ARG A 314 9.94 19.42 -21.48
CA ARG A 314 9.33 20.32 -22.48
C ARG A 314 8.25 21.23 -21.92
N ALA A 315 7.75 20.92 -20.71
CA ALA A 315 6.74 21.69 -19.99
C ALA A 315 7.40 22.61 -18.95
#